data_0f3e6de58f3d66d6162dade2fd697bfe
#
_entry.id   0f3e6de58f3d66d6162dade2fd697bfe
#
_cell.length_a   1.000
_cell.length_b   1.000
_cell.length_c   1.000
_cell.angle_alpha   90.00
_cell.angle_beta   90.00
_cell.angle_gamma   90.00
#
_symmetry.space_group_name_H-M   'P 1'
#
loop_
_entity.id
_entity.type
_entity.pdbx_description
1 polymer ?
#
loop_
_entity_poly.entity_id
_entity_poly.type
_entity_poly.pdbx_seq_one_letter_code
_entity_poly.pdbx_strand_id
1 'polypeptide(L)'
;MKARQHFTNDAPDMSASKSFAAAMIILSAKARIYWRFVIMHEVIWTRQIPTAATDGIYIYVSPDFFNGLPSDSQRAFLLGHEVGHMILRHPQRGSAFRKRGFFRIVWDAITNKRKQIPFDHRLYNTAADYVINADLIAHGLEPIENGLYSDKYGRDHLVDEVYAELWQEQEQEQESETDSESGESDESNDSSDSEPNGGAGDDTTDDKSAGTDDSDDDSGDDSATDDQSAGTDHDGHDTHLEPLYDGTPEEVEQAEAEDTREIDRTLQDGIEDEQQAIKD
;
A
#
# COMPACT_ATOMS: atom_id res chain seq x y z
N MET A 1 -11.42 4.91 -23.66
CA MET A 1 -10.20 4.05 -23.71
C MET A 1 -10.38 3.00 -22.63
N LYS A 2 -9.94 1.73 -22.82
CA LYS A 2 -9.94 0.74 -21.73
C LYS A 2 -8.55 0.72 -21.10
N ALA A 3 -8.50 0.61 -19.78
CA ALA A 3 -7.26 0.33 -19.07
C ALA A 3 -6.67 -1.01 -19.54
N ARG A 4 -5.35 -1.12 -19.48
CA ARG A 4 -4.63 -2.35 -19.79
C ARG A 4 -4.51 -3.22 -18.55
N GLN A 5 -4.69 -4.53 -18.72
CA GLN A 5 -4.46 -5.49 -17.63
C GLN A 5 -2.95 -5.59 -17.31
N HIS A 6 -2.62 -5.68 -16.02
CA HIS A 6 -1.24 -5.93 -15.57
C HIS A 6 -0.77 -7.35 -15.89
N PHE A 7 -1.68 -8.31 -15.81
CA PHE A 7 -1.38 -9.73 -15.89
C PHE A 7 -2.22 -10.43 -16.95
N THR A 8 -1.72 -11.56 -17.42
CA THR A 8 -2.48 -12.44 -18.31
C THR A 8 -3.57 -13.17 -17.53
N ASN A 9 -4.72 -13.37 -18.17
CA ASN A 9 -5.82 -14.13 -17.58
C ASN A 9 -5.61 -15.63 -17.83
N ASP A 10 -5.25 -16.35 -16.78
CA ASP A 10 -5.15 -17.81 -16.75
C ASP A 10 -6.54 -18.34 -16.40
N ALA A 11 -7.22 -19.02 -17.29
CA ALA A 11 -8.57 -19.56 -16.99
C ALA A 11 -8.59 -20.31 -15.65
N PRO A 12 -9.54 -20.02 -14.75
CA PRO A 12 -9.65 -20.70 -13.46
C PRO A 12 -9.98 -22.18 -13.69
N ASP A 13 -9.49 -23.05 -12.82
CA ASP A 13 -9.89 -24.44 -12.83
C ASP A 13 -11.34 -24.61 -12.33
N MET A 14 -11.87 -25.86 -12.46
CA MET A 14 -13.24 -26.15 -12.03
C MET A 14 -13.46 -25.95 -10.51
N SER A 15 -12.42 -26.10 -9.70
CA SER A 15 -12.47 -25.90 -8.25
C SER A 15 -12.63 -24.43 -7.94
N ALA A 16 -11.75 -23.59 -8.47
CA ALA A 16 -11.81 -22.13 -8.32
C ALA A 16 -13.15 -21.57 -8.80
N SER A 17 -13.66 -22.04 -9.95
CA SER A 17 -14.95 -21.61 -10.49
C SER A 17 -16.14 -21.93 -9.57
N LYS A 18 -16.15 -23.11 -8.92
CA LYS A 18 -17.20 -23.49 -7.97
C LYS A 18 -17.11 -22.70 -6.68
N SER A 19 -15.91 -22.55 -6.14
CA SER A 19 -15.66 -21.79 -4.91
C SER A 19 -15.97 -20.31 -5.13
N PHE A 20 -15.68 -19.78 -6.32
CA PHE A 20 -16.05 -18.41 -6.69
C PHE A 20 -17.58 -18.23 -6.68
N ALA A 21 -18.32 -19.15 -7.30
CA ALA A 21 -19.78 -19.08 -7.28
C ALA A 21 -20.35 -19.13 -5.86
N ALA A 22 -19.80 -19.97 -4.98
CA ALA A 22 -20.19 -20.05 -3.58
C ALA A 22 -19.86 -18.75 -2.80
N ALA A 23 -18.66 -18.20 -3.00
CA ALA A 23 -18.27 -16.91 -2.43
C ALA A 23 -19.20 -15.76 -2.88
N MET A 24 -19.59 -15.74 -4.15
CA MET A 24 -20.52 -14.75 -4.70
C MET A 24 -21.91 -14.84 -4.08
N ILE A 25 -22.40 -16.05 -3.76
CA ILE A 25 -23.66 -16.23 -3.04
C ILE A 25 -23.57 -15.62 -1.64
N ILE A 26 -22.46 -15.85 -0.93
CA ILE A 26 -22.22 -15.30 0.41
C ILE A 26 -22.14 -13.77 0.36
N LEU A 27 -21.38 -13.19 -0.58
CA LEU A 27 -21.31 -11.74 -0.77
C LEU A 27 -22.69 -11.13 -1.07
N SER A 28 -23.48 -11.77 -1.94
CA SER A 28 -24.80 -11.25 -2.30
C SER A 28 -25.77 -11.22 -1.10
N ALA A 29 -25.58 -12.13 -0.15
CA ALA A 29 -26.40 -12.24 1.05
C ALA A 29 -25.94 -11.33 2.19
N LYS A 30 -24.64 -11.12 2.34
CA LYS A 30 -24.04 -10.42 3.49
C LYS A 30 -23.54 -9.01 3.19
N ALA A 31 -23.01 -8.78 1.99
CA ALA A 31 -22.35 -7.55 1.60
C ALA A 31 -22.71 -7.19 0.14
N ARG A 32 -23.96 -6.79 -0.08
CA ARG A 32 -24.55 -6.62 -1.41
C ARG A 32 -23.83 -5.60 -2.28
N ILE A 33 -23.35 -4.48 -1.72
CA ILE A 33 -22.58 -3.47 -2.45
C ILE A 33 -21.29 -4.10 -2.99
N TYR A 34 -20.56 -4.84 -2.18
CA TYR A 34 -19.34 -5.54 -2.58
C TYR A 34 -19.61 -6.57 -3.69
N TRP A 35 -20.68 -7.37 -3.55
CA TRP A 35 -21.10 -8.30 -4.58
C TRP A 35 -21.38 -7.60 -5.91
N ARG A 36 -22.04 -6.43 -5.87
CA ARG A 36 -22.34 -5.66 -7.09
C ARG A 36 -21.07 -5.22 -7.80
N PHE A 37 -20.08 -4.76 -7.06
CA PHE A 37 -18.79 -4.39 -7.65
C PHE A 37 -18.10 -5.59 -8.31
N VAL A 38 -18.07 -6.77 -7.67
CA VAL A 38 -17.47 -7.96 -8.29
C VAL A 38 -18.15 -8.32 -9.61
N ILE A 39 -19.47 -8.22 -9.73
CA ILE A 39 -20.16 -8.56 -10.98
C ILE A 39 -20.05 -7.50 -12.07
N MET A 40 -19.73 -6.26 -11.72
CA MET A 40 -19.56 -5.16 -12.68
C MET A 40 -18.13 -5.03 -13.21
N HIS A 41 -17.16 -5.64 -12.51
CA HIS A 41 -15.75 -5.58 -12.87
C HIS A 41 -15.24 -6.94 -13.32
N GLU A 42 -14.17 -6.93 -14.11
CA GLU A 42 -13.57 -8.16 -14.62
C GLU A 42 -12.63 -8.76 -13.58
N VAL A 43 -12.83 -10.04 -13.24
CA VAL A 43 -11.92 -10.81 -12.39
C VAL A 43 -10.92 -11.54 -13.28
N ILE A 44 -9.65 -11.22 -13.11
CA ILE A 44 -8.51 -11.78 -13.84
C ILE A 44 -7.86 -12.85 -12.96
N TRP A 45 -7.94 -14.09 -13.39
CA TRP A 45 -7.25 -15.18 -12.73
C TRP A 45 -5.81 -15.24 -13.19
N THR A 46 -4.85 -15.17 -12.27
CA THR A 46 -3.43 -15.18 -12.64
C THR A 46 -2.58 -15.82 -11.55
N ARG A 47 -1.55 -16.57 -11.98
CA ARG A 47 -0.52 -17.13 -11.10
C ARG A 47 0.73 -16.26 -11.00
N GLN A 48 0.67 -15.06 -11.58
CA GLN A 48 1.77 -14.10 -11.54
C GLN A 48 1.81 -13.30 -10.22
N ILE A 49 0.78 -13.44 -9.39
CA ILE A 49 0.71 -12.87 -8.04
C ILE A 49 0.47 -13.98 -7.01
N PRO A 50 0.94 -13.81 -5.77
CA PRO A 50 0.78 -14.84 -4.73
C PRO A 50 -0.63 -14.92 -4.16
N THR A 51 -1.36 -13.80 -4.06
CA THR A 51 -2.65 -13.67 -3.37
C THR A 51 -3.74 -13.10 -4.28
N ALA A 52 -4.17 -11.89 -4.01
CA ALA A 52 -5.05 -11.09 -4.86
C ALA A 52 -4.53 -9.65 -4.91
N ALA A 53 -5.04 -8.85 -5.83
CA ALA A 53 -4.72 -7.43 -5.96
C ALA A 53 -5.80 -6.71 -6.78
N THR A 54 -5.87 -5.40 -6.68
CA THR A 54 -6.65 -4.57 -7.60
C THR A 54 -5.87 -3.35 -8.04
N ASP A 55 -6.12 -2.90 -9.26
CA ASP A 55 -5.68 -1.62 -9.78
C ASP A 55 -6.80 -0.56 -9.77
N GLY A 56 -7.94 -0.90 -9.16
CA GLY A 56 -9.14 -0.08 -9.13
C GLY A 56 -10.05 -0.26 -10.35
N ILE A 57 -9.67 -1.11 -11.32
CA ILE A 57 -10.44 -1.42 -12.55
C ILE A 57 -10.65 -2.91 -12.68
N TYR A 58 -9.60 -3.69 -12.47
CA TYR A 58 -9.61 -5.14 -12.50
C TYR A 58 -9.38 -5.71 -11.10
N ILE A 59 -9.90 -6.90 -10.87
CA ILE A 59 -9.64 -7.69 -9.67
C ILE A 59 -8.77 -8.87 -10.09
N TYR A 60 -7.55 -8.92 -9.61
CA TYR A 60 -6.59 -10.00 -9.89
C TYR A 60 -6.62 -11.01 -8.76
N VAL A 61 -6.73 -12.30 -9.08
CA VAL A 61 -6.84 -13.37 -8.07
C VAL A 61 -5.94 -14.55 -8.43
N SER A 62 -5.09 -14.95 -7.50
CA SER A 62 -4.35 -16.20 -7.62
C SER A 62 -5.29 -17.39 -7.40
N PRO A 63 -5.48 -18.26 -8.39
CA PRO A 63 -6.35 -19.43 -8.24
C PRO A 63 -5.85 -20.40 -7.15
N ASP A 64 -4.54 -20.47 -6.96
CA ASP A 64 -3.93 -21.36 -5.97
C ASP A 64 -4.18 -20.84 -4.54
N PHE A 65 -4.02 -19.54 -4.30
CA PHE A 65 -4.36 -18.91 -3.03
C PHE A 65 -5.85 -19.01 -2.73
N PHE A 66 -6.69 -18.67 -3.71
CA PHE A 66 -8.15 -18.71 -3.58
C PHE A 66 -8.67 -20.11 -3.23
N ASN A 67 -8.14 -21.15 -3.89
CA ASN A 67 -8.48 -22.55 -3.58
C ASN A 67 -7.94 -22.98 -2.21
N GLY A 68 -6.81 -22.44 -1.77
CA GLY A 68 -6.17 -22.74 -0.49
C GLY A 68 -6.93 -22.17 0.73
N LEU A 69 -7.78 -21.17 0.54
CA LEU A 69 -8.56 -20.61 1.65
C LEU A 69 -9.52 -21.67 2.25
N PRO A 70 -9.60 -21.75 3.59
CA PRO A 70 -10.36 -22.80 4.29
C PRO A 70 -11.85 -22.80 3.99
N SER A 71 -12.48 -21.61 3.81
CA SER A 71 -13.92 -21.49 3.66
C SER A 71 -14.35 -20.59 2.51
N ASP A 72 -15.57 -20.76 2.01
CA ASP A 72 -16.15 -19.88 1.01
C ASP A 72 -16.46 -18.48 1.59
N SER A 73 -16.59 -18.35 2.92
CA SER A 73 -16.72 -17.05 3.59
C SER A 73 -15.42 -16.26 3.55
N GLN A 74 -14.27 -16.93 3.71
CA GLN A 74 -12.96 -16.29 3.54
C GLN A 74 -12.67 -15.94 2.08
N ARG A 75 -13.14 -16.75 1.12
CA ARG A 75 -13.08 -16.40 -0.31
C ARG A 75 -13.92 -15.18 -0.63
N ALA A 76 -15.10 -15.09 -0.01
CA ALA A 76 -15.96 -13.90 -0.12
C ALA A 76 -15.30 -12.69 0.54
N PHE A 77 -14.62 -12.87 1.67
CA PHE A 77 -13.83 -11.82 2.32
C PHE A 77 -12.73 -11.30 1.41
N LEU A 78 -11.94 -12.18 0.76
CA LEU A 78 -10.89 -11.80 -0.18
C LEU A 78 -11.44 -10.93 -1.32
N LEU A 79 -12.51 -11.38 -1.99
CA LEU A 79 -13.12 -10.62 -3.07
C LEU A 79 -13.68 -9.28 -2.57
N GLY A 80 -14.27 -9.27 -1.37
CA GLY A 80 -14.75 -8.06 -0.73
C GLY A 80 -13.62 -7.09 -0.40
N HIS A 81 -12.48 -7.59 0.03
CA HIS A 81 -11.30 -6.79 0.35
C HIS A 81 -10.80 -6.02 -0.88
N GLU A 82 -10.56 -6.70 -1.99
CA GLU A 82 -10.13 -6.06 -3.25
C GLU A 82 -11.13 -5.01 -3.73
N VAL A 83 -12.42 -5.35 -3.66
CA VAL A 83 -13.50 -4.42 -3.98
C VAL A 83 -13.56 -3.25 -3.02
N GLY A 84 -13.26 -3.44 -1.74
CA GLY A 84 -13.15 -2.36 -0.75
C GLY A 84 -12.16 -1.28 -1.20
N HIS A 85 -11.01 -1.70 -1.70
CA HIS A 85 -10.04 -0.79 -2.28
C HIS A 85 -10.56 -0.04 -3.50
N MET A 86 -11.34 -0.71 -4.36
CA MET A 86 -11.98 -0.06 -5.51
C MET A 86 -13.03 0.99 -5.06
N ILE A 87 -13.92 0.61 -4.13
CA ILE A 87 -14.96 1.50 -3.57
C ILE A 87 -14.34 2.75 -2.96
N LEU A 88 -13.25 2.59 -2.19
CA LEU A 88 -12.52 3.68 -1.55
C LEU A 88 -11.50 4.36 -2.47
N ARG A 89 -11.36 3.88 -3.71
CA ARG A 89 -10.46 4.41 -4.76
C ARG A 89 -9.01 4.50 -4.30
N HIS A 90 -8.55 3.52 -3.54
CA HIS A 90 -7.20 3.52 -2.99
C HIS A 90 -6.11 3.58 -4.06
N PRO A 91 -6.17 2.78 -5.16
CA PRO A 91 -5.17 2.85 -6.23
C PRO A 91 -5.05 4.25 -6.85
N GLN A 92 -6.18 4.86 -7.20
CA GLN A 92 -6.21 6.19 -7.82
C GLN A 92 -5.77 7.29 -6.86
N ARG A 93 -6.21 7.22 -5.59
CA ARG A 93 -5.83 8.19 -4.55
C ARG A 93 -4.36 8.05 -4.20
N GLY A 94 -3.85 6.83 -4.06
CA GLY A 94 -2.44 6.54 -3.81
C GLY A 94 -1.55 7.08 -4.93
N SER A 95 -1.91 6.87 -6.20
CA SER A 95 -1.23 7.45 -7.35
C SER A 95 -1.22 8.98 -7.30
N ALA A 96 -2.36 9.60 -6.98
CA ALA A 96 -2.45 11.06 -6.86
C ALA A 96 -1.56 11.62 -5.72
N PHE A 97 -1.49 10.93 -4.59
CA PHE A 97 -0.60 11.32 -3.48
C PHE A 97 0.87 11.16 -3.84
N ARG A 98 1.24 10.08 -4.52
CA ARG A 98 2.61 9.84 -5.01
C ARG A 98 3.04 10.91 -6.00
N LYS A 99 2.20 11.22 -7.01
CA LYS A 99 2.45 12.30 -7.99
C LYS A 99 2.62 13.66 -7.33
N ARG A 100 1.90 13.93 -6.24
CA ARG A 100 1.98 15.18 -5.48
C ARG A 100 3.16 15.23 -4.50
N GLY A 101 3.71 14.08 -4.11
CA GLY A 101 4.83 13.94 -3.19
C GLY A 101 4.47 14.07 -1.70
N PHE A 102 3.21 14.26 -1.35
CA PHE A 102 2.76 14.31 0.03
C PHE A 102 1.29 13.89 0.16
N PHE A 103 0.93 13.43 1.37
CA PHE A 103 -0.45 13.07 1.70
C PHE A 103 -1.31 14.32 1.93
N ARG A 104 -0.99 15.12 2.94
CA ARG A 104 -1.70 16.37 3.23
C ARG A 104 -0.81 17.38 3.96
N ILE A 105 -1.28 18.63 4.01
CA ILE A 105 -0.68 19.69 4.82
C ILE A 105 -1.53 19.86 6.08
N VAL A 106 -0.89 19.80 7.24
CA VAL A 106 -1.49 20.05 8.54
C VAL A 106 -0.90 21.29 9.19
N TRP A 107 -1.61 21.83 10.19
CA TRP A 107 -1.08 22.89 11.02
C TRP A 107 -0.42 22.29 12.26
N ASP A 108 0.87 22.50 12.41
CA ASP A 108 1.60 22.10 13.60
C ASP A 108 1.42 23.19 14.68
N ALA A 109 0.69 22.84 15.76
CA ALA A 109 0.39 23.75 16.85
C ALA A 109 1.62 24.10 17.70
N ILE A 110 2.65 23.27 17.73
CA ILE A 110 3.86 23.47 18.51
C ILE A 110 4.76 24.50 17.83
N THR A 111 5.04 24.28 16.54
CA THR A 111 5.90 25.16 15.74
C THR A 111 5.17 26.36 15.17
N ASN A 112 3.84 26.38 15.23
CA ASN A 112 2.96 27.36 14.60
C ASN A 112 3.22 27.52 13.10
N LYS A 113 3.50 26.39 12.39
CA LYS A 113 3.78 26.34 10.96
C LYS A 113 2.95 25.26 10.27
N ARG A 114 2.90 25.35 8.95
CA ARG A 114 2.36 24.28 8.12
C ARG A 114 3.39 23.16 8.04
N LYS A 115 2.96 21.93 8.35
CA LYS A 115 3.74 20.71 8.21
C LYS A 115 3.13 19.87 7.09
N GLN A 116 3.94 19.35 6.20
CA GLN A 116 3.51 18.37 5.22
C GLN A 116 3.65 16.98 5.85
N ILE A 117 2.59 16.18 5.76
CA ILE A 117 2.65 14.74 6.00
C ILE A 117 3.09 14.12 4.66
N PRO A 118 4.27 13.49 4.58
CA PRO A 118 4.69 12.80 3.37
C PRO A 118 3.73 11.64 3.05
N PHE A 119 3.80 11.11 1.85
CA PHE A 119 3.03 9.94 1.47
C PHE A 119 3.91 8.70 1.56
N ASP A 120 3.50 7.75 2.39
CA ASP A 120 4.04 6.42 2.47
C ASP A 120 2.97 5.43 1.98
N HIS A 121 3.29 4.69 0.93
CA HIS A 121 2.36 3.78 0.29
C HIS A 121 1.98 2.60 1.19
N ARG A 122 2.96 2.03 1.92
CA ARG A 122 2.72 0.90 2.81
C ARG A 122 1.82 1.30 3.96
N LEU A 123 2.10 2.44 4.57
CA LEU A 123 1.27 2.97 5.65
C LEU A 123 -0.15 3.27 5.19
N TYR A 124 -0.30 3.76 3.95
CA TYR A 124 -1.61 4.02 3.37
C TYR A 124 -2.41 2.73 3.13
N ASN A 125 -1.74 1.67 2.65
CA ASN A 125 -2.36 0.35 2.52
C ASN A 125 -2.78 -0.18 3.88
N THR A 126 -1.91 -0.14 4.89
CA THR A 126 -2.23 -0.56 6.25
C THR A 126 -3.47 0.15 6.79
N ALA A 127 -3.55 1.48 6.62
CA ALA A 127 -4.71 2.26 7.04
C ALA A 127 -6.00 1.83 6.31
N ALA A 128 -5.88 1.55 5.01
CA ALA A 128 -6.98 1.09 4.19
C ALA A 128 -7.48 -0.29 4.61
N ASP A 129 -6.56 -1.22 4.83
CA ASP A 129 -6.86 -2.60 5.23
C ASP A 129 -7.57 -2.65 6.57
N TYR A 130 -7.16 -1.86 7.55
CA TYR A 130 -7.86 -1.79 8.84
C TYR A 130 -9.33 -1.40 8.67
N VAL A 131 -9.62 -0.40 7.87
CA VAL A 131 -10.99 0.09 7.65
C VAL A 131 -11.82 -0.92 6.85
N ILE A 132 -11.27 -1.45 5.76
CA ILE A 132 -11.95 -2.41 4.89
C ILE A 132 -12.24 -3.72 5.64
N ASN A 133 -11.22 -4.26 6.30
CA ASN A 133 -11.34 -5.52 7.02
C ASN A 133 -12.36 -5.43 8.16
N ALA A 134 -12.38 -4.31 8.87
CA ALA A 134 -13.38 -4.07 9.91
C ALA A 134 -14.80 -3.99 9.34
N ASP A 135 -14.98 -3.38 8.16
CA ASP A 135 -16.30 -3.31 7.52
C ASP A 135 -16.78 -4.70 7.04
N LEU A 136 -15.90 -5.50 6.45
CA LEU A 136 -16.21 -6.87 6.01
C LEU A 136 -16.55 -7.78 7.19
N ILE A 137 -15.83 -7.67 8.31
CA ILE A 137 -16.15 -8.39 9.55
C ILE A 137 -17.52 -7.96 10.09
N ALA A 138 -17.84 -6.67 10.06
CA ALA A 138 -19.15 -6.16 10.47
C ALA A 138 -20.30 -6.67 9.59
N HIS A 139 -20.01 -6.99 8.30
CA HIS A 139 -20.95 -7.70 7.43
C HIS A 139 -21.04 -9.21 7.71
N GLY A 140 -20.28 -9.72 8.68
CA GLY A 140 -20.29 -11.12 9.11
C GLY A 140 -19.53 -12.07 8.18
N LEU A 141 -18.58 -11.55 7.39
CA LEU A 141 -17.64 -12.36 6.64
C LEU A 141 -16.53 -12.86 7.57
N GLU A 142 -16.01 -14.04 7.29
CA GLU A 142 -14.96 -14.66 8.08
C GLU A 142 -13.60 -14.10 7.67
N PRO A 143 -12.82 -13.54 8.62
CA PRO A 143 -11.51 -12.96 8.33
C PRO A 143 -10.51 -14.02 7.87
N ILE A 144 -9.54 -13.60 7.04
CA ILE A 144 -8.44 -14.44 6.58
C ILE A 144 -7.33 -14.42 7.63
N GLU A 145 -6.73 -15.57 7.93
CA GLU A 145 -5.60 -15.64 8.85
C GLU A 145 -4.43 -14.78 8.33
N ASN A 146 -3.74 -14.12 9.26
CA ASN A 146 -2.64 -13.20 9.00
C ASN A 146 -3.00 -11.93 8.20
N GLY A 147 -4.29 -11.60 8.06
CA GLY A 147 -4.70 -10.29 7.56
C GLY A 147 -4.45 -9.17 8.58
N LEU A 148 -4.47 -7.93 8.13
CA LEU A 148 -4.32 -6.76 9.00
C LEU A 148 -5.64 -6.42 9.69
N TYR A 149 -5.65 -6.49 11.01
CA TYR A 149 -6.81 -6.17 11.84
C TYR A 149 -6.40 -5.25 12.97
N SER A 150 -7.32 -4.38 13.41
CA SER A 150 -7.08 -3.45 14.49
C SER A 150 -8.28 -3.41 15.43
N ASP A 151 -8.02 -3.41 16.73
CA ASP A 151 -9.04 -3.14 17.74
C ASP A 151 -9.33 -1.63 17.89
N LYS A 152 -8.43 -0.78 17.39
CA LYS A 152 -8.51 0.68 17.47
C LYS A 152 -9.30 1.25 16.30
N TYR A 153 -9.10 0.73 15.09
CA TYR A 153 -9.68 1.26 13.87
C TYR A 153 -10.80 0.36 13.36
N GLY A 154 -11.94 0.93 13.08
CA GLY A 154 -13.14 0.21 12.61
C GLY A 154 -13.77 0.88 11.40
N ARG A 155 -14.90 0.33 10.97
CA ARG A 155 -15.66 0.76 9.80
C ARG A 155 -16.11 2.25 9.84
N ASP A 156 -16.16 2.87 11.01
CA ASP A 156 -16.58 4.25 11.19
C ASP A 156 -15.42 5.26 11.04
N HIS A 157 -14.19 4.76 10.81
CA HIS A 157 -13.01 5.58 10.58
C HIS A 157 -12.82 5.86 9.08
N LEU A 158 -12.27 7.04 8.80
CA LEU A 158 -11.82 7.35 7.45
C LEU A 158 -10.35 6.93 7.29
N VAL A 159 -10.03 6.34 6.14
CA VAL A 159 -8.64 5.92 5.83
C VAL A 159 -7.64 7.06 6.02
N ASP A 160 -8.02 8.29 5.64
CA ASP A 160 -7.16 9.46 5.79
C ASP A 160 -6.89 9.85 7.26
N GLU A 161 -7.83 9.59 8.15
CA GLU A 161 -7.67 9.78 9.59
C GLU A 161 -6.75 8.72 10.17
N VAL A 162 -7.01 7.45 9.83
CA VAL A 162 -6.18 6.32 10.26
C VAL A 162 -4.73 6.52 9.79
N TYR A 163 -4.52 6.89 8.52
CA TYR A 163 -3.19 7.17 7.99
C TYR A 163 -2.47 8.26 8.79
N ALA A 164 -3.17 9.35 9.08
CA ALA A 164 -2.57 10.47 9.82
C ALA A 164 -2.20 10.10 11.27
N GLU A 165 -3.00 9.25 11.91
CA GLU A 165 -2.71 8.75 13.25
C GLU A 165 -1.52 7.78 13.25
N LEU A 166 -1.50 6.81 12.34
CA LEU A 166 -0.38 5.87 12.18
C LEU A 166 0.93 6.61 11.88
N TRP A 167 0.87 7.65 11.04
CA TRP A 167 2.03 8.49 10.77
C TRP A 167 2.55 9.19 12.05
N GLN A 168 1.64 9.73 12.87
CA GLN A 168 2.02 10.39 14.13
C GLN A 168 2.63 9.39 15.13
N GLU A 169 2.12 8.17 15.20
CA GLU A 169 2.64 7.11 16.04
C GLU A 169 4.09 6.76 15.65
N GLN A 170 4.36 6.59 14.34
CA GLN A 170 5.71 6.33 13.83
C GLN A 170 6.69 7.50 14.10
N GLU A 171 6.25 8.75 13.96
CA GLU A 171 7.09 9.91 14.29
C GLU A 171 7.48 9.91 15.78
N GLN A 172 6.53 9.63 16.67
CA GLN A 172 6.80 9.60 18.11
C GLN A 172 7.74 8.46 18.51
N GLU A 173 7.61 7.31 17.88
CA GLU A 173 8.51 6.17 18.10
C GLU A 173 9.95 6.51 17.67
N GLN A 174 10.13 7.11 16.50
CA GLN A 174 11.46 7.53 16.00
C GLN A 174 12.09 8.60 16.88
N GLU A 175 11.32 9.58 17.36
CA GLU A 175 11.84 10.61 18.27
C GLU A 175 12.27 10.00 19.61
N SER A 176 11.54 9.02 20.13
CA SER A 176 11.88 8.35 21.40
C SER A 176 13.13 7.48 21.30
N GLU A 177 13.39 6.87 20.16
CA GLU A 177 14.60 6.08 19.92
C GLU A 177 15.86 6.95 19.81
N THR A 178 15.77 8.10 19.15
CA THR A 178 16.87 9.04 19.01
C THR A 178 17.28 9.69 20.34
N ASP A 179 16.33 9.93 21.24
CA ASP A 179 16.62 10.48 22.57
C ASP A 179 17.29 9.45 23.50
N SER A 180 17.02 8.16 23.30
CA SER A 180 17.65 7.09 24.10
C SER A 180 19.08 6.78 23.69
N GLU A 181 19.50 7.02 22.46
CA GLU A 181 20.89 6.84 22.01
C GLU A 181 21.83 8.02 22.37
N SER A 182 21.28 9.19 22.67
CA SER A 182 22.08 10.36 23.07
C SER A 182 22.45 10.43 24.55
N GLY A 183 22.00 9.44 25.37
CA GLY A 183 22.15 9.42 26.83
C GLY A 183 23.35 8.65 27.40
N GLU A 184 24.17 7.94 26.59
CA GLU A 184 25.29 7.16 27.07
C GLU A 184 26.66 7.66 26.56
N SER A 185 27.03 8.89 26.90
CA SER A 185 28.44 9.30 26.91
C SER A 185 28.63 10.55 27.76
N ASP A 186 28.70 10.37 29.06
CA ASP A 186 29.54 11.15 29.97
C ASP A 186 29.53 10.53 31.37
N GLU A 187 30.59 9.85 31.71
CA GLU A 187 31.26 9.87 32.99
C GLU A 187 32.39 8.82 33.07
N SER A 188 33.59 9.21 32.82
CA SER A 188 34.72 8.77 33.61
C SER A 188 35.90 9.72 33.46
N ASN A 189 35.89 10.73 34.29
CA ASN A 189 37.08 11.50 34.63
C ASN A 189 37.74 10.77 35.81
N ASP A 190 38.90 10.22 35.63
CA ASP A 190 39.83 10.13 36.73
C ASP A 190 41.29 10.31 36.24
N SER A 191 41.86 11.28 36.89
CA SER A 191 43.24 11.77 36.79
C SER A 191 44.24 10.77 37.33
N SER A 192 45.37 10.56 36.65
CA SER A 192 46.64 10.38 37.33
C SER A 192 47.83 10.70 36.40
N ASP A 193 48.54 11.70 36.83
CA ASP A 193 49.89 12.13 36.59
C ASP A 193 50.93 11.01 36.36
N SER A 194 51.80 11.16 35.37
CA SER A 194 53.24 10.90 35.45
C SER A 194 53.95 11.16 34.11
N GLU A 195 54.79 12.16 34.07
CA GLU A 195 55.82 12.39 33.09
C GLU A 195 57.10 11.53 33.33
N PRO A 196 58.16 11.73 32.54
CA PRO A 196 58.40 11.45 31.12
C PRO A 196 59.62 10.52 30.93
N ASN A 197 59.84 9.93 29.79
CA ASN A 197 61.23 9.76 29.31
C ASN A 197 61.34 9.38 27.82
N GLY A 198 62.31 9.98 27.18
CA GLY A 198 62.65 10.10 25.83
C GLY A 198 63.21 8.86 25.11
N GLY A 199 63.37 8.99 23.83
CA GLY A 199 64.07 8.02 22.98
C GLY A 199 63.92 8.35 21.50
N ALA A 200 64.96 8.91 20.95
CA ALA A 200 65.14 9.29 19.53
C ALA A 200 65.40 8.08 18.62
N GLY A 201 65.22 8.30 17.33
CA GLY A 201 65.70 7.45 16.22
C GLY A 201 64.69 7.51 15.06
N ASP A 202 64.80 8.31 14.12
CA ASP A 202 65.70 8.49 12.96
C ASP A 202 65.40 7.50 11.82
N ASP A 203 65.27 8.09 10.70
CA ASP A 203 65.71 7.75 9.35
C ASP A 203 64.68 7.25 8.31
N THR A 204 64.38 8.19 7.40
CA THR A 204 64.46 8.16 5.91
C THR A 204 63.77 6.99 5.18
N THR A 205 63.07 7.18 4.12
CA THR A 205 63.36 7.72 2.80
C THR A 205 62.11 7.73 1.91
N ASP A 206 62.01 8.82 1.15
CA ASP A 206 61.56 9.00 -0.24
C ASP A 206 60.97 7.82 -1.01
N ASP A 207 59.90 7.99 -1.71
CA ASP A 207 59.96 8.21 -3.15
C ASP A 207 58.65 8.73 -3.76
N LYS A 208 58.80 9.56 -4.74
CA LYS A 208 57.80 10.21 -5.59
C LYS A 208 57.19 9.26 -6.59
N SER A 209 55.96 9.44 -6.96
CA SER A 209 55.65 9.59 -8.39
C SER A 209 54.30 10.23 -8.64
N ALA A 210 54.32 11.20 -9.49
CA ALA A 210 53.21 11.95 -10.04
C ALA A 210 52.58 11.17 -11.21
N GLY A 211 51.31 11.46 -11.46
CA GLY A 211 50.59 11.01 -12.65
C GLY A 211 49.21 11.63 -12.70
N THR A 212 49.13 12.76 -13.36
CA THR A 212 47.96 13.44 -13.90
C THR A 212 47.25 12.53 -14.89
N ASP A 213 45.91 12.51 -14.92
CA ASP A 213 45.14 12.89 -16.13
C ASP A 213 43.67 13.08 -15.85
N ASP A 214 43.17 14.17 -16.36
CA ASP A 214 41.75 14.55 -16.51
C ASP A 214 41.00 13.55 -17.42
N SER A 215 39.75 13.29 -17.11
CA SER A 215 38.70 13.10 -18.12
C SER A 215 37.35 13.29 -17.46
N ASP A 216 36.76 14.45 -17.73
CA ASP A 216 35.32 14.68 -17.68
C ASP A 216 34.60 13.62 -18.56
N ASP A 217 33.59 12.96 -18.00
CA ASP A 217 32.47 12.50 -18.81
C ASP A 217 31.18 12.53 -17.95
N ASP A 218 30.43 13.57 -18.22
CA ASP A 218 29.05 13.79 -17.83
C ASP A 218 28.17 12.82 -18.62
N SER A 219 27.58 11.88 -17.95
CA SER A 219 26.44 11.09 -18.47
C SER A 219 25.49 10.83 -17.33
N GLY A 220 24.58 11.81 -17.13
CA GLY A 220 23.35 11.59 -16.39
C GLY A 220 22.53 10.50 -17.07
N ASP A 221 22.48 9.32 -16.46
CA ASP A 221 21.49 8.29 -16.76
C ASP A 221 20.46 8.27 -15.62
N ASP A 222 19.43 9.12 -15.78
CA ASP A 222 18.18 9.05 -15.05
C ASP A 222 17.42 7.79 -15.51
N SER A 223 17.90 6.61 -15.15
CA SER A 223 17.08 5.42 -15.19
C SER A 223 16.17 5.42 -13.96
N ALA A 224 15.01 6.06 -14.10
CA ALA A 224 13.85 5.72 -13.31
C ALA A 224 13.57 4.23 -13.55
N THR A 225 14.09 3.39 -12.67
CA THR A 225 13.68 2.00 -12.59
C THR A 225 12.23 2.02 -12.10
N ASP A 226 11.31 1.81 -13.05
CA ASP A 226 9.94 1.40 -12.81
C ASP A 226 9.99 0.14 -11.95
N ASP A 227 9.84 0.29 -10.64
CA ASP A 227 9.71 -0.82 -9.69
C ASP A 227 8.29 -1.38 -9.81
N GLN A 228 8.01 -2.09 -10.91
CA GLN A 228 6.80 -2.88 -11.12
C GLN A 228 6.93 -4.23 -10.41
N SER A 229 7.34 -4.22 -9.15
CA SER A 229 7.27 -5.38 -8.30
C SER A 229 5.87 -5.53 -7.73
N ALA A 230 4.97 -6.15 -8.50
CA ALA A 230 3.76 -6.74 -7.96
C ALA A 230 4.15 -7.96 -7.12
N GLY A 231 4.57 -7.73 -5.88
CA GLY A 231 4.88 -8.77 -4.91
C GLY A 231 4.27 -8.37 -3.58
N THR A 232 3.60 -9.31 -2.92
CA THR A 232 3.36 -9.18 -1.49
C THR A 232 4.73 -9.06 -0.83
N ASP A 233 4.94 -8.00 -0.11
CA ASP A 233 6.05 -7.96 0.83
C ASP A 233 5.90 -9.16 1.79
N HIS A 234 7.01 -9.71 2.27
CA HIS A 234 7.04 -10.87 3.16
C HIS A 234 6.20 -10.72 4.44
N ASP A 235 5.63 -9.55 4.69
CA ASP A 235 4.81 -9.20 5.85
C ASP A 235 3.29 -9.37 5.61
N GLY A 236 2.87 -9.96 4.48
CA GLY A 236 1.46 -10.27 4.22
C GLY A 236 0.61 -9.06 3.79
N HIS A 237 1.22 -7.94 3.46
CA HIS A 237 0.52 -6.77 2.93
C HIS A 237 0.18 -6.95 1.45
N ASP A 238 -1.07 -6.74 1.10
CA ASP A 238 -1.48 -6.64 -0.28
C ASP A 238 -0.92 -5.35 -0.91
N THR A 239 -0.30 -5.49 -2.07
CA THR A 239 0.25 -4.34 -2.81
C THR A 239 -0.75 -3.92 -3.88
N HIS A 240 -1.28 -2.70 -3.77
CA HIS A 240 -2.17 -2.19 -4.79
C HIS A 240 -1.40 -1.78 -6.03
N LEU A 241 -1.97 -2.13 -7.17
CA LEU A 241 -1.46 -1.77 -8.47
C LEU A 241 -2.00 -0.39 -8.88
N GLU A 242 -1.25 0.35 -9.68
CA GLU A 242 -1.76 1.56 -10.31
C GLU A 242 -2.45 1.20 -11.63
N PRO A 243 -3.58 1.88 -11.99
CA PRO A 243 -4.21 1.67 -13.27
C PRO A 243 -3.25 1.93 -14.44
N LEU A 244 -3.21 1.04 -15.42
CA LEU A 244 -2.40 1.19 -16.62
C LEU A 244 -3.25 1.71 -17.78
N TYR A 245 -2.91 2.89 -18.30
CA TYR A 245 -3.55 3.46 -19.47
C TYR A 245 -2.53 3.68 -20.58
N ASP A 246 -2.88 3.26 -21.79
CA ASP A 246 -2.09 3.55 -22.99
C ASP A 246 -2.69 4.78 -23.68
N GLY A 247 -1.92 5.84 -23.87
CA GLY A 247 -2.39 7.03 -24.58
C GLY A 247 -1.63 8.29 -24.27
N THR A 248 -2.09 9.40 -24.83
CA THR A 248 -1.60 10.73 -24.49
C THR A 248 -2.06 11.13 -23.07
N PRO A 249 -1.39 12.07 -22.40
CA PRO A 249 -1.80 12.53 -21.07
C PRO A 249 -3.28 12.97 -20.99
N GLU A 250 -3.79 13.60 -22.04
CA GLU A 250 -5.19 14.04 -22.11
C GLU A 250 -6.17 12.86 -22.20
N GLU A 251 -5.80 11.83 -22.98
CA GLU A 251 -6.60 10.60 -23.10
C GLU A 251 -6.60 9.79 -21.80
N VAL A 252 -5.47 9.75 -21.11
CA VAL A 252 -5.36 9.11 -19.79
C VAL A 252 -6.23 9.83 -18.76
N GLU A 253 -6.17 11.18 -18.68
CA GLU A 253 -7.01 11.96 -17.77
C GLU A 253 -8.50 11.73 -18.02
N GLN A 254 -8.90 11.63 -19.30
CA GLN A 254 -10.29 11.33 -19.65
C GLN A 254 -10.70 9.92 -19.23
N ALA A 255 -9.83 8.92 -19.41
CA ALA A 255 -10.08 7.54 -19.02
C ALA A 255 -10.18 7.41 -17.49
N GLU A 256 -9.26 8.00 -16.73
CA GLU A 256 -9.30 8.06 -15.25
C GLU A 256 -10.61 8.70 -14.75
N ALA A 257 -11.06 9.77 -15.40
CA ALA A 257 -12.31 10.42 -15.06
C ALA A 257 -13.55 9.57 -15.42
N GLU A 258 -13.49 8.78 -16.48
CA GLU A 258 -14.57 7.86 -16.87
C GLU A 258 -14.69 6.68 -15.89
N ASP A 259 -13.58 6.04 -15.56
CA ASP A 259 -13.53 4.94 -14.59
C ASP A 259 -14.01 5.42 -13.21
N THR A 260 -13.61 6.63 -12.81
CA THR A 260 -14.10 7.25 -11.57
C THR A 260 -15.62 7.39 -11.56
N ARG A 261 -16.22 7.84 -12.68
CA ARG A 261 -17.69 7.97 -12.80
C ARG A 261 -18.40 6.63 -12.81
N GLU A 262 -17.76 5.58 -13.37
CA GLU A 262 -18.31 4.23 -13.36
C GLU A 262 -18.36 3.66 -11.93
N ILE A 263 -17.30 3.83 -11.16
CA ILE A 263 -17.26 3.48 -9.73
C ILE A 263 -18.36 4.22 -8.97
N ASP A 264 -18.50 5.55 -9.16
CA ASP A 264 -19.54 6.34 -8.49
C ASP A 264 -20.95 5.86 -8.84
N ARG A 265 -21.19 5.55 -10.12
CA ARG A 265 -22.48 5.04 -10.56
C ARG A 265 -22.78 3.68 -9.92
N THR A 266 -21.80 2.77 -9.95
CA THR A 266 -21.95 1.43 -9.36
C THR A 266 -22.25 1.52 -7.85
N LEU A 267 -21.59 2.42 -7.14
CA LEU A 267 -21.82 2.66 -5.72
C LEU A 267 -23.21 3.23 -5.48
N GLN A 268 -23.61 4.25 -6.23
CA GLN A 268 -24.94 4.87 -6.10
C GLN A 268 -26.07 3.86 -6.34
N ASP A 269 -25.97 3.08 -7.42
CA ASP A 269 -26.95 2.04 -7.74
C ASP A 269 -26.99 0.95 -6.64
N GLY A 270 -25.83 0.61 -6.05
CA GLY A 270 -25.76 -0.35 -4.95
C GLY A 270 -26.45 0.15 -3.68
N ILE A 271 -26.26 1.42 -3.34
CA ILE A 271 -26.93 2.07 -2.19
C ILE A 271 -28.44 2.11 -2.39
N GLU A 272 -28.91 2.45 -3.61
CA GLU A 272 -30.33 2.50 -3.92
C GLU A 272 -30.99 1.10 -3.81
N ASP A 273 -30.30 0.07 -4.31
CA ASP A 273 -30.74 -1.33 -4.19
C ASP A 273 -30.87 -1.78 -2.73
N GLU A 274 -29.89 -1.41 -1.87
CA GLU A 274 -29.97 -1.73 -0.43
C GLU A 274 -31.12 -0.99 0.26
N GLN A 275 -31.29 0.30 -0.03
CA GLN A 275 -32.40 1.08 0.52
C GLN A 275 -33.77 0.53 0.10
N GLN A 276 -33.87 0.00 -1.11
CA GLN A 276 -35.12 -0.64 -1.57
C GLN A 276 -35.37 -1.95 -0.85
N ALA A 277 -34.31 -2.78 -0.66
CA ALA A 277 -34.42 -4.06 0.02
C ALA A 277 -34.81 -3.94 1.52
N ILE A 278 -34.55 -2.78 2.15
CA ILE A 278 -34.97 -2.49 3.53
C ILE A 278 -36.47 -2.13 3.60
N LYS A 279 -37.04 -1.61 2.51
CA LYS A 279 -38.45 -1.16 2.45
C LYS A 279 -39.41 -2.26 2.10
N ASP A 280 -38.95 -3.32 1.45
CA ASP A 280 -39.73 -4.50 1.07
C ASP A 280 -39.70 -5.55 2.17
#